data_a50954e93107cc0505f79ab0cd75e86f
#
_entry.id   a50954e93107cc0505f79ab0cd75e86f
#
_cell.length_a   1.000
_cell.length_b   1.000
_cell.length_c   1.000
_cell.angle_alpha   90.00
_cell.angle_beta   90.00
_cell.angle_gamma   90.00
#
_symmetry.space_group_name_H-M   'P 1'
#
loop_
_entity.id
_entity.type
_entity.pdbx_description
1 polymer ?
#
loop_
_entity_poly.entity_id
_entity_poly.type
_entity_poly.pdbx_seq_one_letter_code
_entity_poly.pdbx_strand_id
1 'polypeptide(L)'
;MSTVTSYRSSLVFLAITLLTFLAASSAPTPLYHLYQEGLHFSAGTLTLIFGVYALSLLAALLTVGSLSDHLGRKPVIFAALVLNMLAMLLFIHADSVAWLIAARTLQGFATGMATAVLGAALLDTDRQQGPLVNSVAPLLGMACGAMGSSLLVEFAPLPTQLIYWALFALMLVQSLYVWQLPESVSRMPGALASLWPTLHVPTQAHRALWLSLPVDVAVWAMGGFYLSLAPSLVRAATGSTSNLIGGGLVAVLTLSGAVMIFSLRNRPADKVLRLGAGLLATGVALILGAVHSASLPLFFLATLVAGSGFGAGFLGAVRSVVPLALPHERAGLMSAFYVLSYLAFCLPALLAGNLTRSFGLIATTDGYGAVLIVLALGALIGLMKQAPAKAVYR
;
A
#
# COMPACT_ATOMS: atom_id res chain seq x y z
N MET A 1 14.64 -24.39 -25.18
CA MET A 1 13.18 -24.14 -25.02
C MET A 1 12.69 -24.28 -23.57
N SER A 2 13.30 -25.09 -22.73
CA SER A 2 12.91 -25.29 -21.31
C SER A 2 13.18 -24.11 -20.38
N THR A 3 14.19 -23.29 -20.65
CA THR A 3 14.56 -22.14 -19.81
C THR A 3 13.57 -20.95 -19.89
N VAL A 4 12.94 -20.73 -21.02
CA VAL A 4 12.00 -19.61 -21.23
C VAL A 4 10.64 -19.88 -20.56
N THR A 5 10.18 -21.10 -20.54
CA THR A 5 8.94 -21.51 -19.86
C THR A 5 9.12 -21.43 -18.33
N SER A 6 10.25 -21.84 -17.79
CA SER A 6 10.58 -21.72 -16.37
C SER A 6 10.64 -20.26 -15.89
N TYR A 7 11.14 -19.37 -16.71
CA TYR A 7 11.31 -17.96 -16.41
C TYR A 7 9.96 -17.22 -16.30
N ARG A 8 9.08 -17.41 -17.29
CA ARG A 8 7.73 -16.82 -17.28
C ARG A 8 6.87 -17.33 -16.13
N SER A 9 6.97 -18.63 -15.81
CA SER A 9 6.24 -19.19 -14.69
C SER A 9 6.71 -18.63 -13.34
N SER A 10 8.01 -18.38 -13.18
CA SER A 10 8.56 -17.74 -11.99
C SER A 10 8.06 -16.29 -11.83
N LEU A 11 8.06 -15.50 -12.91
CA LEU A 11 7.57 -14.13 -12.88
C LEU A 11 6.08 -14.07 -12.49
N VAL A 12 5.26 -14.94 -13.09
CA VAL A 12 3.82 -15.02 -12.79
C VAL A 12 3.59 -15.46 -11.35
N PHE A 13 4.31 -16.46 -10.87
CA PHE A 13 4.19 -16.92 -9.48
C PHE A 13 4.55 -15.80 -8.48
N LEU A 14 5.67 -15.10 -8.68
CA LEU A 14 6.09 -13.99 -7.84
C LEU A 14 5.08 -12.85 -7.85
N ALA A 15 4.53 -12.53 -9.04
CA ALA A 15 3.49 -11.52 -9.18
C ALA A 15 2.21 -11.88 -8.42
N ILE A 16 1.72 -13.13 -8.58
CA ILE A 16 0.53 -13.63 -7.86
C ILE A 16 0.79 -13.66 -6.35
N THR A 17 1.99 -14.06 -5.93
CA THR A 17 2.32 -14.09 -4.50
C THR A 17 2.33 -12.68 -3.90
N LEU A 18 2.91 -11.68 -4.59
CA LEU A 18 2.87 -10.29 -4.16
C LEU A 18 1.43 -9.77 -4.11
N LEU A 19 0.62 -10.06 -5.14
CA LEU A 19 -0.80 -9.73 -5.17
C LEU A 19 -1.54 -10.34 -3.98
N THR A 20 -1.28 -11.61 -3.63
CA THR A 20 -1.91 -12.30 -2.50
C THR A 20 -1.60 -11.62 -1.15
N PHE A 21 -0.34 -11.20 -0.91
CA PHE A 21 0.03 -10.46 0.30
C PHE A 21 -0.73 -9.14 0.42
N LEU A 22 -0.86 -8.41 -0.67
CA LEU A 22 -1.57 -7.13 -0.67
C LEU A 22 -3.10 -7.32 -0.64
N ALA A 23 -3.63 -8.40 -1.20
CA ALA A 23 -5.01 -8.80 -1.02
C ALA A 23 -5.30 -9.10 0.45
N ALA A 24 -4.43 -9.86 1.10
CA ALA A 24 -4.55 -10.14 2.53
C ALA A 24 -4.50 -8.86 3.37
N SER A 25 -3.66 -7.88 2.99
CA SER A 25 -3.54 -6.62 3.74
C SER A 25 -4.80 -5.76 3.70
N SER A 26 -5.53 -5.75 2.59
CA SER A 26 -6.76 -4.97 2.38
C SER A 26 -8.05 -5.72 2.75
N ALA A 27 -8.00 -7.05 2.84
CA ALA A 27 -9.16 -7.88 3.18
C ALA A 27 -9.89 -7.48 4.48
N PRO A 28 -9.22 -7.04 5.57
CA PRO A 28 -9.89 -6.60 6.78
C PRO A 28 -10.67 -5.29 6.64
N THR A 29 -10.37 -4.45 5.62
CA THR A 29 -10.95 -3.11 5.48
C THR A 29 -12.49 -3.13 5.43
N PRO A 30 -13.15 -3.93 4.60
CA PRO A 30 -14.61 -4.03 4.60
C PRO A 30 -15.18 -4.66 5.86
N LEU A 31 -14.38 -5.43 6.59
CA LEU A 31 -14.80 -6.16 7.80
C LEU A 31 -14.76 -5.29 9.07
N TYR A 32 -14.08 -4.15 9.04
CA TYR A 32 -13.88 -3.33 10.22
C TYR A 32 -15.17 -2.90 10.92
N HIS A 33 -16.23 -2.59 10.15
CA HIS A 33 -17.52 -2.25 10.76
C HIS A 33 -18.16 -3.43 11.49
N LEU A 34 -18.05 -4.67 10.95
CA LEU A 34 -18.53 -5.87 11.62
C LEU A 34 -17.77 -6.13 12.92
N TYR A 35 -16.46 -5.94 12.91
CA TYR A 35 -15.67 -6.03 14.13
C TYR A 35 -16.03 -4.93 15.13
N GLN A 36 -16.31 -3.70 14.68
CA GLN A 36 -16.73 -2.60 15.55
C GLN A 36 -18.10 -2.89 16.19
N GLU A 37 -19.04 -3.41 15.43
CA GLU A 37 -20.37 -3.81 15.92
C GLU A 37 -20.28 -4.99 16.90
N GLY A 38 -19.48 -6.01 16.58
CA GLY A 38 -19.32 -7.20 17.42
C GLY A 38 -18.50 -6.99 18.69
N LEU A 39 -17.46 -6.17 18.64
CA LEU A 39 -16.51 -5.97 19.75
C LEU A 39 -16.64 -4.58 20.42
N HIS A 40 -17.57 -3.75 19.96
CA HIS A 40 -17.92 -2.44 20.54
C HIS A 40 -16.75 -1.48 20.76
N PHE A 41 -15.83 -1.35 19.78
CA PHE A 41 -14.68 -0.45 19.86
C PHE A 41 -14.84 0.81 19.00
N SER A 42 -14.06 1.84 19.34
CA SER A 42 -14.13 3.16 18.73
C SER A 42 -13.37 3.24 17.39
N ALA A 43 -13.61 4.31 16.61
CA ALA A 43 -12.83 4.65 15.43
C ALA A 43 -11.33 4.84 15.72
N GLY A 44 -10.98 5.39 16.89
CA GLY A 44 -9.59 5.47 17.34
C GLY A 44 -8.93 4.09 17.53
N THR A 45 -9.66 3.13 18.08
CA THR A 45 -9.20 1.73 18.19
C THR A 45 -9.06 1.09 16.81
N LEU A 46 -10.01 1.36 15.88
CA LEU A 46 -9.92 0.88 14.50
C LEU A 46 -8.65 1.37 13.82
N THR A 47 -8.38 2.68 13.91
CA THR A 47 -7.16 3.24 13.29
C THR A 47 -5.89 2.77 14.00
N LEU A 48 -5.95 2.42 15.29
CA LEU A 48 -4.83 1.75 15.99
C LEU A 48 -4.58 0.35 15.40
N ILE A 49 -5.62 -0.48 15.25
CA ILE A 49 -5.53 -1.81 14.62
C ILE A 49 -4.94 -1.72 13.21
N PHE A 50 -5.34 -0.69 12.44
CA PHE A 50 -4.76 -0.39 11.13
C PHE A 50 -3.30 0.09 11.24
N GLY A 51 -2.99 1.01 12.16
CA GLY A 51 -1.68 1.62 12.33
C GLY A 51 -0.60 0.63 12.74
N VAL A 52 -0.91 -0.32 13.62
CA VAL A 52 0.05 -1.38 14.04
C VAL A 52 0.53 -2.19 12.84
N TYR A 53 -0.36 -2.49 11.88
CA TYR A 53 0.03 -3.15 10.64
C TYR A 53 1.07 -2.33 9.87
N ALA A 54 0.83 -1.03 9.67
CA ALA A 54 1.74 -0.16 8.91
C ALA A 54 3.11 -0.02 9.60
N LEU A 55 3.12 0.14 10.93
CA LEU A 55 4.36 0.23 11.71
C LEU A 55 5.13 -1.09 11.71
N SER A 56 4.45 -2.22 11.84
CA SER A 56 5.07 -3.54 11.79
C SER A 56 5.64 -3.85 10.40
N LEU A 57 4.93 -3.45 9.32
CA LEU A 57 5.41 -3.57 7.96
C LEU A 57 6.68 -2.72 7.75
N LEU A 58 6.67 -1.47 8.21
CA LEU A 58 7.84 -0.60 8.18
C LEU A 58 9.02 -1.21 8.95
N ALA A 59 8.78 -1.74 10.14
CA ALA A 59 9.80 -2.40 10.94
C ALA A 59 10.43 -3.58 10.17
N ALA A 60 9.60 -4.40 9.50
CA ALA A 60 10.10 -5.51 8.68
C ALA A 60 10.92 -5.02 7.48
N LEU A 61 10.47 -3.99 6.76
CA LEU A 61 11.23 -3.40 5.65
C LEU A 61 12.61 -2.91 6.09
N LEU A 62 12.68 -2.30 7.28
CA LEU A 62 13.92 -1.73 7.81
C LEU A 62 14.88 -2.80 8.36
N THR A 63 14.37 -3.88 8.91
CA THR A 63 15.18 -4.89 9.59
C THR A 63 15.49 -6.10 8.72
N VAL A 64 14.48 -6.67 8.06
CA VAL A 64 14.64 -7.91 7.28
C VAL A 64 14.61 -7.69 5.77
N GLY A 65 14.60 -6.42 5.32
CA GLY A 65 14.50 -6.08 3.89
C GLY A 65 15.62 -6.66 3.03
N SER A 66 16.87 -6.69 3.53
CA SER A 66 18.04 -7.24 2.83
C SER A 66 18.35 -8.69 3.20
N LEU A 67 17.58 -9.29 4.12
CA LEU A 67 17.86 -10.65 4.63
C LEU A 67 17.89 -11.71 3.51
N SER A 68 17.08 -11.52 2.48
CA SER A 68 17.00 -12.44 1.35
C SER A 68 18.23 -12.46 0.44
N ASP A 69 19.11 -11.46 0.52
CA ASP A 69 20.41 -11.44 -0.17
C ASP A 69 21.41 -12.41 0.50
N HIS A 70 21.22 -12.65 1.80
CA HIS A 70 22.09 -13.51 2.60
C HIS A 70 21.58 -14.95 2.71
N LEU A 71 20.29 -15.15 2.89
CA LEU A 71 19.68 -16.46 3.10
C LEU A 71 19.16 -17.12 1.81
N GLY A 72 19.01 -16.33 0.73
CA GLY A 72 18.34 -16.72 -0.50
C GLY A 72 16.88 -16.23 -0.54
N ARG A 73 16.31 -16.10 -1.74
CA ARG A 73 14.95 -15.61 -1.96
C ARG A 73 13.89 -16.58 -1.44
N LYS A 74 14.04 -17.87 -1.79
CA LYS A 74 13.04 -18.91 -1.48
C LYS A 74 12.76 -19.09 0.02
N PRO A 75 13.77 -19.23 0.90
CA PRO A 75 13.53 -19.38 2.34
C PRO A 75 12.80 -18.17 2.95
N VAL A 76 13.14 -16.97 2.48
CA VAL A 76 12.53 -15.74 3.02
C VAL A 76 11.09 -15.56 2.53
N ILE A 77 10.80 -15.88 1.26
CA ILE A 77 9.40 -15.91 0.74
C ILE A 77 8.58 -16.95 1.52
N PHE A 78 9.12 -18.13 1.74
CA PHE A 78 8.45 -19.18 2.50
C PHE A 78 8.15 -18.74 3.93
N ALA A 79 9.12 -18.16 4.63
CA ALA A 79 8.93 -17.63 5.98
C ALA A 79 7.86 -16.54 6.03
N ALA A 80 7.85 -15.62 5.07
CA ALA A 80 6.81 -14.59 4.96
C ALA A 80 5.42 -15.20 4.75
N LEU A 81 5.28 -16.21 3.87
CA LEU A 81 4.02 -16.94 3.66
C LEU A 81 3.54 -17.60 4.94
N VAL A 82 4.44 -18.31 5.66
CA VAL A 82 4.08 -18.97 6.93
C VAL A 82 3.62 -17.94 7.98
N LEU A 83 4.35 -16.84 8.14
CA LEU A 83 3.94 -15.78 9.08
C LEU A 83 2.57 -15.18 8.72
N ASN A 84 2.31 -15.00 7.42
CA ASN A 84 1.02 -14.45 7.00
C ASN A 84 -0.11 -15.48 7.14
N MET A 85 0.14 -16.77 6.92
CA MET A 85 -0.82 -17.85 7.23
C MET A 85 -1.17 -17.87 8.73
N LEU A 86 -0.18 -17.72 9.62
CA LEU A 86 -0.44 -17.58 11.04
C LEU A 86 -1.28 -16.34 11.35
N ALA A 87 -1.04 -15.22 10.69
CA ALA A 87 -1.89 -14.03 10.82
C ALA A 87 -3.34 -14.31 10.36
N MET A 88 -3.55 -15.07 9.28
CA MET A 88 -4.90 -15.49 8.85
C MET A 88 -5.60 -16.32 9.93
N LEU A 89 -4.89 -17.25 10.57
CA LEU A 89 -5.46 -18.03 11.68
C LEU A 89 -5.85 -17.15 12.87
N LEU A 90 -5.03 -16.13 13.20
CA LEU A 90 -5.37 -15.17 14.25
C LEU A 90 -6.63 -14.37 13.91
N PHE A 91 -6.83 -13.96 12.63
CA PHE A 91 -8.06 -13.29 12.19
C PHE A 91 -9.29 -14.20 12.26
N ILE A 92 -9.16 -15.48 11.88
CA ILE A 92 -10.25 -16.46 11.92
C ILE A 92 -10.77 -16.65 13.35
N HIS A 93 -9.90 -16.59 14.33
CA HIS A 93 -10.24 -16.77 15.76
C HIS A 93 -10.34 -15.44 16.53
N ALA A 94 -10.38 -14.30 15.83
CA ALA A 94 -10.39 -12.99 16.47
C ALA A 94 -11.72 -12.70 17.20
N ASP A 95 -11.72 -12.82 18.50
CA ASP A 95 -12.84 -12.57 19.43
C ASP A 95 -12.64 -11.30 20.27
N SER A 96 -11.52 -10.61 20.12
CA SER A 96 -11.17 -9.41 20.88
C SER A 96 -10.30 -8.46 20.07
N VAL A 97 -10.23 -7.19 20.51
CA VAL A 97 -9.34 -6.17 19.94
C VAL A 97 -7.87 -6.62 20.00
N ALA A 98 -7.47 -7.32 21.08
CA ALA A 98 -6.11 -7.82 21.24
C ALA A 98 -5.73 -8.83 20.15
N TRP A 99 -6.64 -9.73 19.76
CA TRP A 99 -6.44 -10.67 18.64
C TRP A 99 -6.29 -9.93 17.31
N LEU A 100 -7.12 -8.91 17.05
CA LEU A 100 -7.02 -8.10 15.83
C LEU A 100 -5.68 -7.35 15.77
N ILE A 101 -5.20 -6.80 16.89
CA ILE A 101 -3.88 -6.14 16.98
C ILE A 101 -2.76 -7.17 16.71
N ALA A 102 -2.81 -8.34 17.35
CA ALA A 102 -1.81 -9.39 17.15
C ALA A 102 -1.79 -9.88 15.68
N ALA A 103 -2.97 -10.14 15.09
CA ALA A 103 -3.10 -10.53 13.70
C ALA A 103 -2.52 -9.46 12.75
N ARG A 104 -2.85 -8.18 12.97
CA ARG A 104 -2.35 -7.07 12.16
C ARG A 104 -0.85 -6.84 12.32
N THR A 105 -0.31 -7.00 13.54
CA THR A 105 1.13 -6.90 13.78
C THR A 105 1.89 -7.98 13.00
N LEU A 106 1.44 -9.23 13.11
CA LEU A 106 2.06 -10.36 12.42
C LEU A 106 1.92 -10.24 10.90
N GLN A 107 0.72 -9.86 10.42
CA GLN A 107 0.44 -9.63 9.01
C GLN A 107 1.32 -8.50 8.43
N GLY A 108 1.46 -7.38 9.16
CA GLY A 108 2.31 -6.27 8.74
C GLY A 108 3.75 -6.70 8.57
N PHE A 109 4.31 -7.39 9.57
CA PHE A 109 5.68 -7.91 9.50
C PHE A 109 5.89 -8.87 8.32
N ALA A 110 4.97 -9.83 8.15
CA ALA A 110 5.00 -10.76 7.03
C ALA A 110 4.92 -10.05 5.67
N THR A 111 4.04 -9.03 5.55
CA THR A 111 3.87 -8.26 4.30
C THR A 111 5.10 -7.41 4.00
N GLY A 112 5.72 -6.79 5.00
CA GLY A 112 6.95 -6.01 4.83
C GLY A 112 8.11 -6.89 4.34
N MET A 113 8.30 -8.06 4.96
CA MET A 113 9.29 -9.06 4.53
C MET A 113 9.01 -9.53 3.10
N ALA A 114 7.74 -9.87 2.79
CA ALA A 114 7.33 -10.31 1.46
C ALA A 114 7.55 -9.24 0.39
N THR A 115 7.18 -8.00 0.66
CA THR A 115 7.33 -6.89 -0.29
C THR A 115 8.80 -6.67 -0.65
N ALA A 116 9.70 -6.74 0.31
CA ALA A 116 11.13 -6.63 0.07
C ALA A 116 11.67 -7.78 -0.79
N VAL A 117 11.43 -9.04 -0.36
CA VAL A 117 11.99 -10.20 -1.06
C VAL A 117 11.35 -10.43 -2.43
N LEU A 118 10.04 -10.25 -2.58
CA LEU A 118 9.35 -10.43 -3.86
C LEU A 118 9.72 -9.32 -4.84
N GLY A 119 9.88 -8.08 -4.36
CA GLY A 119 10.38 -6.97 -5.19
C GLY A 119 11.77 -7.26 -5.74
N ALA A 120 12.69 -7.75 -4.92
CA ALA A 120 14.03 -8.15 -5.35
C ALA A 120 13.99 -9.36 -6.32
N ALA A 121 13.20 -10.40 -6.00
CA ALA A 121 13.06 -11.58 -6.85
C ALA A 121 12.45 -11.27 -8.23
N LEU A 122 11.50 -10.34 -8.30
CA LEU A 122 10.92 -9.85 -9.56
C LEU A 122 11.98 -9.17 -10.43
N LEU A 123 12.85 -8.34 -9.81
CA LEU A 123 13.97 -7.67 -10.51
C LEU A 123 15.03 -8.66 -10.97
N ASP A 124 15.36 -9.67 -10.15
CA ASP A 124 16.29 -10.73 -10.49
C ASP A 124 15.76 -11.56 -11.66
N THR A 125 14.42 -11.79 -11.69
CA THR A 125 13.77 -12.58 -12.72
C THR A 125 13.63 -11.80 -14.03
N ASP A 126 13.18 -10.54 -14.01
CA ASP A 126 13.03 -9.72 -15.21
C ASP A 126 13.30 -8.23 -14.92
N ARG A 127 14.41 -7.72 -15.43
CA ARG A 127 14.81 -6.32 -15.24
C ARG A 127 13.92 -5.31 -15.98
N GLN A 128 13.16 -5.75 -17.00
CA GLN A 128 12.24 -4.87 -17.76
C GLN A 128 10.82 -4.91 -17.18
N GLN A 129 10.28 -6.09 -16.94
CA GLN A 129 8.90 -6.26 -16.48
C GLN A 129 8.80 -6.24 -14.95
N GLY A 130 9.82 -6.71 -14.23
CA GLY A 130 9.85 -6.77 -12.77
C GLY A 130 9.47 -5.46 -12.07
N PRO A 131 10.04 -4.30 -12.43
CA PRO A 131 9.67 -3.01 -11.84
C PRO A 131 8.21 -2.63 -12.04
N LEU A 132 7.66 -2.93 -13.22
CA LEU A 132 6.26 -2.65 -13.53
C LEU A 132 5.33 -3.56 -12.71
N VAL A 133 5.64 -4.86 -12.68
CA VAL A 133 4.89 -5.84 -11.88
C VAL A 133 4.92 -5.47 -10.41
N ASN A 134 6.10 -5.11 -9.88
CA ASN A 134 6.27 -4.68 -8.49
C ASN A 134 5.48 -3.42 -8.14
N SER A 135 5.20 -2.55 -9.11
CA SER A 135 4.41 -1.33 -8.90
C SER A 135 2.90 -1.54 -9.07
N VAL A 136 2.48 -2.45 -9.92
CA VAL A 136 1.06 -2.66 -10.29
C VAL A 136 0.42 -3.79 -9.48
N ALA A 137 1.13 -4.90 -9.24
CA ALA A 137 0.59 -6.06 -8.51
C ALA A 137 0.09 -5.72 -7.09
N PRO A 138 0.76 -4.84 -6.31
CA PRO A 138 0.24 -4.40 -5.02
C PRO A 138 -1.15 -3.77 -5.10
N LEU A 139 -1.36 -2.88 -6.06
CA LEU A 139 -2.64 -2.18 -6.23
C LEU A 139 -3.75 -3.12 -6.70
N LEU A 140 -3.45 -4.03 -7.61
CA LEU A 140 -4.37 -5.08 -8.02
C LEU A 140 -4.71 -6.01 -6.84
N GLY A 141 -3.71 -6.37 -6.04
CA GLY A 141 -3.90 -7.18 -4.83
C GLY A 141 -4.85 -6.50 -3.86
N MET A 142 -4.62 -5.23 -3.56
CA MET A 142 -5.49 -4.45 -2.67
C MET A 142 -6.94 -4.37 -3.19
N ALA A 143 -7.12 -4.17 -4.49
CA ALA A 143 -8.45 -4.18 -5.11
C ALA A 143 -9.13 -5.54 -4.96
N CYS A 144 -8.42 -6.62 -5.28
CA CYS A 144 -8.94 -7.99 -5.16
C CYS A 144 -9.28 -8.35 -3.70
N GLY A 145 -8.44 -7.99 -2.75
CA GLY A 145 -8.66 -8.27 -1.33
C GLY A 145 -9.86 -7.54 -0.76
N ALA A 146 -9.94 -6.22 -0.99
CA ALA A 146 -11.06 -5.42 -0.49
C ALA A 146 -12.39 -5.79 -1.15
N MET A 147 -12.43 -5.91 -2.50
CA MET A 147 -13.65 -6.29 -3.20
C MET A 147 -14.03 -7.75 -2.93
N GLY A 148 -13.06 -8.67 -2.96
CA GLY A 148 -13.30 -10.09 -2.66
C GLY A 148 -13.84 -10.28 -1.25
N SER A 149 -13.29 -9.59 -0.26
CA SER A 149 -13.79 -9.60 1.12
C SER A 149 -15.21 -9.06 1.19
N SER A 150 -15.51 -7.92 0.54
CA SER A 150 -16.86 -7.34 0.49
C SER A 150 -17.89 -8.27 -0.14
N LEU A 151 -17.53 -8.94 -1.23
CA LEU A 151 -18.41 -9.93 -1.89
C LEU A 151 -18.71 -11.13 -0.97
N LEU A 152 -17.70 -11.64 -0.28
CA LEU A 152 -17.89 -12.74 0.66
C LEU A 152 -18.73 -12.33 1.87
N VAL A 153 -18.57 -11.11 2.37
CA VAL A 153 -19.39 -10.57 3.46
C VAL A 153 -20.85 -10.43 3.06
N GLU A 154 -21.11 -9.99 1.81
CA GLU A 154 -22.48 -9.75 1.34
C GLU A 154 -23.22 -11.04 0.97
N PHE A 155 -22.54 -12.04 0.37
CA PHE A 155 -23.21 -13.18 -0.27
C PHE A 155 -22.84 -14.55 0.29
N ALA A 156 -21.82 -14.67 1.14
CA ALA A 156 -21.33 -15.97 1.60
C ALA A 156 -21.56 -16.18 3.10
N PRO A 157 -21.60 -17.43 3.57
CA PRO A 157 -21.63 -17.73 5.00
C PRO A 157 -20.29 -17.36 5.66
N LEU A 158 -20.28 -17.22 6.99
CA LEU A 158 -19.09 -16.91 7.80
C LEU A 158 -18.41 -15.60 7.34
N PRO A 159 -19.12 -14.46 7.33
CA PRO A 159 -18.68 -13.22 6.71
C PRO A 159 -17.32 -12.70 7.24
N THR A 160 -16.98 -12.98 8.51
CA THR A 160 -15.72 -12.53 9.13
C THR A 160 -14.56 -13.52 9.01
N GLN A 161 -14.78 -14.71 8.45
CA GLN A 161 -13.79 -15.79 8.43
C GLN A 161 -13.43 -16.28 7.03
N LEU A 162 -14.41 -16.38 6.11
CA LEU A 162 -14.23 -17.08 4.84
C LEU A 162 -13.11 -16.50 3.98
N ILE A 163 -12.95 -15.17 3.96
CA ILE A 163 -11.86 -14.53 3.22
C ILE A 163 -10.48 -14.98 3.75
N TYR A 164 -10.34 -15.13 5.07
CA TYR A 164 -9.07 -15.53 5.67
C TYR A 164 -8.77 -17.03 5.41
N TRP A 165 -9.79 -17.88 5.41
CA TRP A 165 -9.65 -19.28 4.99
C TRP A 165 -9.23 -19.40 3.53
N ALA A 166 -9.83 -18.61 2.63
CA ALA A 166 -9.47 -18.60 1.21
C ALA A 166 -8.02 -18.14 0.99
N LEU A 167 -7.60 -17.06 1.67
CA LEU A 167 -6.24 -16.55 1.61
C LEU A 167 -5.24 -17.53 2.24
N PHE A 168 -5.58 -18.15 3.36
CA PHE A 168 -4.77 -19.20 3.98
C PHE A 168 -4.52 -20.37 3.03
N ALA A 169 -5.57 -20.89 2.40
CA ALA A 169 -5.46 -21.99 1.45
C ALA A 169 -4.59 -21.63 0.24
N LEU A 170 -4.77 -20.41 -0.31
CA LEU A 170 -3.94 -19.92 -1.42
C LEU A 170 -2.47 -19.80 -1.02
N MET A 171 -2.17 -19.23 0.16
CA MET A 171 -0.80 -19.11 0.67
C MET A 171 -0.18 -20.46 1.00
N LEU A 172 -0.97 -21.42 1.44
CA LEU A 172 -0.49 -22.81 1.65
C LEU A 172 -0.02 -23.42 0.33
N VAL A 173 -0.80 -23.28 -0.75
CA VAL A 173 -0.37 -23.74 -2.08
C VAL A 173 0.89 -23.02 -2.54
N GLN A 174 0.96 -21.70 -2.34
CA GLN A 174 2.15 -20.90 -2.68
C GLN A 174 3.37 -21.32 -1.87
N SER A 175 3.22 -21.64 -0.59
CA SER A 175 4.33 -22.08 0.28
C SER A 175 4.92 -23.42 -0.14
N LEU A 176 4.11 -24.30 -0.70
CA LEU A 176 4.57 -25.57 -1.27
C LEU A 176 5.26 -25.36 -2.62
N TYR A 177 4.70 -24.46 -3.45
CA TYR A 177 5.22 -24.21 -4.80
C TYR A 177 6.53 -23.40 -4.81
N VAL A 178 6.79 -22.55 -3.83
CA VAL A 178 7.99 -21.69 -3.78
C VAL A 178 9.30 -22.48 -3.89
N TRP A 179 9.32 -23.73 -3.42
CA TRP A 179 10.48 -24.59 -3.48
C TRP A 179 10.82 -25.11 -4.87
N GLN A 180 9.87 -25.03 -5.81
CA GLN A 180 10.07 -25.41 -7.22
C GLN A 180 10.71 -24.29 -8.05
N LEU A 181 10.76 -23.05 -7.51
CA LEU A 181 11.41 -21.92 -8.18
C LEU A 181 12.93 -22.13 -8.22
N PRO A 182 13.61 -21.59 -9.25
CA PRO A 182 15.05 -21.46 -9.21
C PRO A 182 15.46 -20.44 -8.12
N GLU A 183 16.54 -20.70 -7.40
CA GLU A 183 17.11 -19.68 -6.50
C GLU A 183 17.92 -18.68 -7.35
N SER A 184 17.62 -17.37 -7.19
CA SER A 184 18.24 -16.32 -8.01
C SER A 184 19.50 -15.74 -7.39
N VAL A 185 19.78 -16.04 -6.12
CA VAL A 185 20.89 -15.43 -5.37
C VAL A 185 21.73 -16.49 -4.68
N SER A 186 23.05 -16.36 -4.76
CA SER A 186 23.98 -17.13 -3.94
C SER A 186 24.02 -16.56 -2.51
N ARG A 187 23.91 -17.44 -1.53
CA ARG A 187 23.97 -17.07 -0.11
C ARG A 187 25.27 -16.36 0.23
N MET A 188 25.18 -15.25 0.95
CA MET A 188 26.32 -14.47 1.43
C MET A 188 26.40 -14.51 2.96
N PRO A 189 27.61 -14.47 3.56
CA PRO A 189 27.75 -14.31 5.01
C PRO A 189 27.26 -12.93 5.46
N GLY A 190 26.92 -12.78 6.76
CA GLY A 190 26.55 -11.47 7.31
C GLY A 190 25.05 -11.23 7.51
N ALA A 191 24.21 -12.26 7.49
CA ALA A 191 22.77 -12.16 7.67
C ALA A 191 22.36 -11.38 8.95
N LEU A 192 23.05 -11.57 10.08
CA LEU A 192 22.75 -10.83 11.31
C LEU A 192 23.13 -9.35 11.20
N ALA A 193 24.22 -9.03 10.53
CA ALA A 193 24.64 -7.64 10.32
C ALA A 193 23.67 -6.91 9.37
N SER A 194 23.02 -7.60 8.45
CA SER A 194 22.05 -7.03 7.52
C SER A 194 20.72 -6.61 8.18
N LEU A 195 20.47 -7.02 9.43
CA LEU A 195 19.26 -6.63 10.18
C LEU A 195 19.34 -5.18 10.71
N TRP A 196 20.50 -4.54 10.70
CA TRP A 196 20.62 -3.14 11.10
C TRP A 196 20.14 -2.21 9.99
N PRO A 197 19.15 -1.32 10.27
CA PRO A 197 18.62 -0.42 9.28
C PRO A 197 19.67 0.55 8.77
N THR A 198 19.76 0.70 7.45
CA THR A 198 20.56 1.75 6.83
C THR A 198 19.62 2.83 6.30
N LEU A 199 19.66 4.01 6.93
CA LEU A 199 18.92 5.20 6.52
C LEU A 199 19.91 6.23 6.01
N HIS A 200 19.89 6.52 4.73
CA HIS A 200 20.78 7.52 4.15
C HIS A 200 20.08 8.22 2.98
N VAL A 201 20.04 9.53 3.03
CA VAL A 201 19.59 10.36 1.90
C VAL A 201 20.81 11.03 1.29
N PRO A 202 21.23 10.67 0.06
CA PRO A 202 22.33 11.31 -0.60
C PRO A 202 22.07 12.80 -0.86
N THR A 203 23.10 13.64 -0.80
CA THR A 203 22.96 15.10 -0.96
C THR A 203 22.32 15.50 -2.29
N GLN A 204 22.62 14.76 -3.35
CA GLN A 204 22.03 14.98 -4.68
C GLN A 204 20.53 14.68 -4.74
N ALA A 205 19.99 13.84 -3.84
CA ALA A 205 18.59 13.49 -3.78
C ALA A 205 17.76 14.40 -2.85
N HIS A 206 18.38 15.17 -1.96
CA HIS A 206 17.69 16.00 -0.97
C HIS A 206 16.65 16.92 -1.61
N ARG A 207 17.04 17.69 -2.62
CA ARG A 207 16.13 18.64 -3.27
C ARG A 207 14.91 17.95 -3.90
N ALA A 208 15.15 16.84 -4.60
CA ALA A 208 14.07 16.09 -5.25
C ALA A 208 13.14 15.45 -4.21
N LEU A 209 13.71 14.92 -3.12
CA LEU A 209 12.93 14.35 -2.01
C LEU A 209 12.01 15.43 -1.39
N TRP A 210 12.56 16.58 -0.98
CA TRP A 210 11.76 17.66 -0.37
C TRP A 210 10.66 18.19 -1.28
N LEU A 211 10.86 18.19 -2.60
CA LEU A 211 9.85 18.65 -3.56
C LEU A 211 8.77 17.62 -3.83
N SER A 212 9.09 16.33 -3.80
CA SER A 212 8.11 15.25 -3.99
C SER A 212 7.41 14.86 -2.69
N LEU A 213 8.03 15.13 -1.53
CA LEU A 213 7.54 14.70 -0.22
C LEU A 213 6.10 15.13 0.09
N PRO A 214 5.64 16.37 -0.17
CA PRO A 214 4.25 16.72 0.13
C PRO A 214 3.23 15.94 -0.70
N VAL A 215 3.57 15.59 -1.96
CA VAL A 215 2.71 14.70 -2.79
C VAL A 215 2.74 13.29 -2.24
N ASP A 216 3.92 12.77 -1.89
CA ASP A 216 4.08 11.43 -1.33
C ASP A 216 3.30 11.30 -0.02
N VAL A 217 3.44 12.28 0.89
CA VAL A 217 2.67 12.33 2.15
C VAL A 217 1.17 12.36 1.88
N ALA A 218 0.69 13.17 0.94
CA ALA A 218 -0.73 13.25 0.62
C ALA A 218 -1.27 11.94 0.01
N VAL A 219 -0.49 11.29 -0.87
CA VAL A 219 -0.79 9.98 -1.46
C VAL A 219 -0.92 8.91 -0.38
N TRP A 220 0.09 8.76 0.46
CA TRP A 220 0.08 7.72 1.50
C TRP A 220 -0.95 7.98 2.60
N ALA A 221 -1.11 9.23 3.03
CA ALA A 221 -2.16 9.61 3.98
C ALA A 221 -3.56 9.27 3.43
N MET A 222 -3.81 9.57 2.16
CA MET A 222 -5.07 9.19 1.50
C MET A 222 -5.26 7.67 1.49
N GLY A 223 -4.23 6.89 1.15
CA GLY A 223 -4.27 5.42 1.21
C GLY A 223 -4.61 4.90 2.60
N GLY A 224 -3.99 5.46 3.65
CA GLY A 224 -4.27 5.13 5.04
C GLY A 224 -5.71 5.43 5.45
N PHE A 225 -6.24 6.57 5.04
CA PHE A 225 -7.64 6.95 5.28
C PHE A 225 -8.61 5.99 4.58
N TYR A 226 -8.36 5.66 3.32
CA TYR A 226 -9.24 4.76 2.54
C TYR A 226 -9.28 3.35 3.12
N LEU A 227 -8.15 2.83 3.56
CA LEU A 227 -8.07 1.48 4.12
C LEU A 227 -8.55 1.38 5.57
N SER A 228 -8.71 2.51 6.26
CA SER A 228 -9.18 2.53 7.65
C SER A 228 -10.58 3.11 7.82
N LEU A 229 -10.84 4.30 7.34
CA LEU A 229 -12.03 5.09 7.68
C LEU A 229 -13.03 5.28 6.53
N ALA A 230 -12.63 5.14 5.24
CA ALA A 230 -13.52 5.44 4.12
C ALA A 230 -14.79 4.58 4.08
N PRO A 231 -14.79 3.26 4.40
CA PRO A 231 -16.04 2.49 4.47
C PRO A 231 -17.03 3.05 5.50
N SER A 232 -16.53 3.45 6.68
CA SER A 232 -17.35 4.06 7.73
C SER A 232 -17.84 5.46 7.33
N LEU A 233 -17.01 6.24 6.64
CA LEU A 233 -17.37 7.57 6.13
C LEU A 233 -18.52 7.50 5.13
N VAL A 234 -18.43 6.62 4.15
CA VAL A 234 -19.48 6.49 3.13
C VAL A 234 -20.80 6.04 3.75
N ARG A 235 -20.75 5.08 4.67
CA ARG A 235 -21.92 4.65 5.44
C ARG A 235 -22.54 5.82 6.22
N ALA A 236 -21.72 6.61 6.90
CA ALA A 236 -22.18 7.77 7.66
C ALA A 236 -22.75 8.88 6.78
N ALA A 237 -22.14 9.15 5.62
CA ALA A 237 -22.54 10.22 4.73
C ALA A 237 -23.77 9.89 3.88
N THR A 238 -23.90 8.64 3.42
CA THR A 238 -24.96 8.22 2.46
C THR A 238 -26.08 7.39 3.07
N GLY A 239 -25.92 6.93 4.32
CA GLY A 239 -26.84 6.00 4.96
C GLY A 239 -26.83 4.58 4.35
N SER A 240 -25.95 4.28 3.40
CA SER A 240 -25.91 2.97 2.75
C SER A 240 -25.39 1.88 3.69
N THR A 241 -26.07 0.74 3.70
CA THR A 241 -25.72 -0.43 4.50
C THR A 241 -25.00 -1.52 3.72
N SER A 242 -24.84 -1.39 2.39
CA SER A 242 -24.18 -2.38 1.56
C SER A 242 -22.68 -2.47 1.85
N ASN A 243 -22.21 -3.69 2.11
CA ASN A 243 -20.79 -3.98 2.34
C ASN A 243 -19.94 -3.83 1.07
N LEU A 244 -20.57 -3.92 -0.11
CA LEU A 244 -19.88 -3.78 -1.40
C LEU A 244 -19.30 -2.39 -1.63
N ILE A 245 -19.89 -1.36 -1.03
CA ILE A 245 -19.49 0.04 -1.28
C ILE A 245 -18.09 0.31 -0.72
N GLY A 246 -17.83 -0.14 0.50
CA GLY A 246 -16.51 0.07 1.14
C GLY A 246 -15.38 -0.56 0.35
N GLY A 247 -15.52 -1.85 0.00
CA GLY A 247 -14.52 -2.53 -0.83
C GLY A 247 -14.47 -2.02 -2.26
N GLY A 248 -15.60 -1.63 -2.83
CA GLY A 248 -15.70 -1.02 -4.14
C GLY A 248 -14.90 0.30 -4.25
N LEU A 249 -14.98 1.15 -3.23
CA LEU A 249 -14.19 2.38 -3.19
C LEU A 249 -12.70 2.12 -3.10
N VAL A 250 -12.27 1.16 -2.27
CA VAL A 250 -10.85 0.76 -2.22
C VAL A 250 -10.41 0.19 -3.56
N ALA A 251 -11.24 -0.65 -4.19
CA ALA A 251 -10.96 -1.21 -5.51
C ALA A 251 -10.83 -0.11 -6.58
N VAL A 252 -11.76 0.85 -6.63
CA VAL A 252 -11.70 1.98 -7.59
C VAL A 252 -10.44 2.82 -7.36
N LEU A 253 -10.10 3.15 -6.11
CA LEU A 253 -8.88 3.91 -5.78
C LEU A 253 -7.63 3.21 -6.32
N THR A 254 -7.50 1.93 -6.01
CA THR A 254 -6.28 1.19 -6.31
C THR A 254 -6.20 0.79 -7.79
N LEU A 255 -7.31 0.40 -8.41
CA LEU A 255 -7.34 0.09 -9.86
C LEU A 255 -7.07 1.32 -10.72
N SER A 256 -7.67 2.47 -10.41
CA SER A 256 -7.37 3.71 -11.14
C SER A 256 -5.91 4.13 -10.95
N GLY A 257 -5.34 3.94 -9.76
CA GLY A 257 -3.91 4.12 -9.49
C GLY A 257 -3.04 3.19 -10.33
N ALA A 258 -3.38 1.90 -10.41
CA ALA A 258 -2.66 0.92 -11.22
C ALA A 258 -2.69 1.27 -12.72
N VAL A 259 -3.86 1.67 -13.24
CA VAL A 259 -4.02 2.12 -14.63
C VAL A 259 -3.15 3.35 -14.90
N MET A 260 -3.09 4.31 -13.99
CA MET A 260 -2.26 5.51 -14.15
C MET A 260 -0.76 5.18 -14.10
N ILE A 261 -0.30 4.30 -13.20
CA ILE A 261 1.08 3.83 -13.17
C ILE A 261 1.45 3.19 -14.52
N PHE A 262 0.60 2.29 -15.01
CA PHE A 262 0.83 1.61 -16.28
C PHE A 262 0.87 2.59 -17.46
N SER A 263 -0.08 3.52 -17.53
CA SER A 263 -0.22 4.47 -18.65
C SER A 263 0.90 5.52 -18.68
N LEU A 264 1.36 5.94 -17.50
CA LEU A 264 2.36 7.01 -17.38
C LEU A 264 3.81 6.51 -17.18
N ARG A 265 4.04 5.21 -17.20
CA ARG A 265 5.36 4.60 -16.93
C ARG A 265 6.51 5.14 -17.80
N ASN A 266 6.21 5.59 -19.02
CA ASN A 266 7.19 6.12 -19.97
C ASN A 266 7.19 7.66 -20.05
N ARG A 267 6.36 8.37 -19.26
CA ARG A 267 6.31 9.83 -19.28
C ARG A 267 7.37 10.42 -18.33
N PRO A 268 7.85 11.66 -18.57
CA PRO A 268 8.80 12.34 -17.68
C PRO A 268 8.29 12.44 -16.23
N ALA A 269 9.14 12.17 -15.25
CA ALA A 269 8.76 12.07 -13.83
C ALA A 269 8.15 13.38 -13.29
N ASP A 270 8.70 14.55 -13.68
CA ASP A 270 8.20 15.86 -13.28
C ASP A 270 6.77 16.13 -13.77
N LYS A 271 6.45 15.73 -15.01
CA LYS A 271 5.09 15.84 -15.57
C LYS A 271 4.11 14.91 -14.86
N VAL A 272 4.56 13.68 -14.58
CA VAL A 272 3.75 12.68 -13.86
C VAL A 272 3.45 13.15 -12.44
N LEU A 273 4.46 13.68 -11.73
CA LEU A 273 4.28 14.19 -10.38
C LEU A 273 3.32 15.39 -10.31
N ARG A 274 3.43 16.35 -11.24
CA ARG A 274 2.50 17.50 -11.35
C ARG A 274 1.08 17.05 -11.64
N LEU A 275 0.90 16.13 -12.59
CA LEU A 275 -0.42 15.57 -12.91
C LEU A 275 -1.00 14.85 -11.68
N GLY A 276 -0.18 14.05 -10.98
CA GLY A 276 -0.58 13.35 -9.77
C GLY A 276 -1.05 14.30 -8.68
N ALA A 277 -0.30 15.37 -8.41
CA ALA A 277 -0.66 16.38 -7.44
C ALA A 277 -1.99 17.09 -7.80
N GLY A 278 -2.17 17.48 -9.06
CA GLY A 278 -3.41 18.13 -9.53
C GLY A 278 -4.63 17.21 -9.42
N LEU A 279 -4.52 15.96 -9.90
CA LEU A 279 -5.59 14.97 -9.81
C LEU A 279 -5.93 14.61 -8.37
N LEU A 280 -4.93 14.49 -7.49
CA LEU A 280 -5.14 14.21 -6.07
C LEU A 280 -5.91 15.35 -5.40
N ALA A 281 -5.48 16.59 -5.58
CA ALA A 281 -6.17 17.76 -5.01
C ALA A 281 -7.63 17.86 -5.51
N THR A 282 -7.84 17.72 -6.82
CA THR A 282 -9.19 17.74 -7.43
C THR A 282 -10.04 16.58 -6.91
N GLY A 283 -9.50 15.36 -6.88
CA GLY A 283 -10.21 14.19 -6.41
C GLY A 283 -10.63 14.31 -4.95
N VAL A 284 -9.73 14.79 -4.08
CA VAL A 284 -10.06 15.01 -2.65
C VAL A 284 -11.12 16.09 -2.51
N ALA A 285 -11.06 17.20 -3.26
CA ALA A 285 -12.09 18.23 -3.24
C ALA A 285 -13.47 17.68 -3.66
N LEU A 286 -13.50 16.82 -4.69
CA LEU A 286 -14.72 16.14 -5.12
C LEU A 286 -15.22 15.14 -4.08
N ILE A 287 -14.34 14.45 -3.33
CA ILE A 287 -14.72 13.56 -2.21
C ILE A 287 -15.43 14.38 -1.13
N LEU A 288 -14.89 15.53 -0.74
CA LEU A 288 -15.56 16.41 0.23
C LEU A 288 -16.94 16.86 -0.28
N GLY A 289 -17.05 17.21 -1.56
CA GLY A 289 -18.35 17.50 -2.19
C GLY A 289 -19.32 16.32 -2.15
N ALA A 290 -18.83 15.09 -2.35
CA ALA A 290 -19.62 13.87 -2.28
C ALA A 290 -20.13 13.58 -0.86
N VAL A 291 -19.30 13.85 0.16
CA VAL A 291 -19.68 13.72 1.58
C VAL A 291 -20.87 14.61 1.90
N HIS A 292 -20.79 15.90 1.54
CA HIS A 292 -21.83 16.89 1.86
C HIS A 292 -23.09 16.78 1.00
N SER A 293 -22.99 16.25 -0.21
CA SER A 293 -24.15 15.97 -1.08
C SER A 293 -24.76 14.58 -0.85
N ALA A 294 -24.19 13.76 0.03
CA ALA A 294 -24.58 12.37 0.26
C ALA A 294 -24.70 11.53 -1.03
N SER A 295 -23.94 11.90 -2.06
CA SER A 295 -24.06 11.33 -3.40
C SER A 295 -23.07 10.17 -3.61
N LEU A 296 -23.57 8.95 -3.61
CA LEU A 296 -22.77 7.76 -3.85
C LEU A 296 -22.10 7.73 -5.25
N PRO A 297 -22.80 8.10 -6.36
CA PRO A 297 -22.16 8.18 -7.67
C PRO A 297 -20.99 9.18 -7.70
N LEU A 298 -21.16 10.33 -7.02
CA LEU A 298 -20.09 11.33 -6.92
C LEU A 298 -18.92 10.81 -6.10
N PHE A 299 -19.16 10.01 -5.05
CA PHE A 299 -18.09 9.34 -4.29
C PHE A 299 -17.22 8.45 -5.17
N PHE A 300 -17.84 7.61 -6.03
CA PHE A 300 -17.12 6.74 -6.93
C PHE A 300 -16.34 7.52 -8.00
N LEU A 301 -16.94 8.55 -8.59
CA LEU A 301 -16.27 9.43 -9.56
C LEU A 301 -15.09 10.17 -8.91
N ALA A 302 -15.30 10.73 -7.74
CA ALA A 302 -14.27 11.42 -6.97
C ALA A 302 -13.11 10.49 -6.61
N THR A 303 -13.44 9.25 -6.18
CA THR A 303 -12.45 8.22 -5.88
C THR A 303 -11.64 7.80 -7.12
N LEU A 304 -12.26 7.73 -8.28
CA LEU A 304 -11.57 7.43 -9.55
C LEU A 304 -10.56 8.52 -9.89
N VAL A 305 -10.94 9.80 -9.74
CA VAL A 305 -10.04 10.95 -9.96
C VAL A 305 -8.91 10.96 -8.94
N ALA A 306 -9.24 10.79 -7.66
CA ALA A 306 -8.26 10.77 -6.58
C ALA A 306 -7.28 9.58 -6.67
N GLY A 307 -7.79 8.40 -7.03
CA GLY A 307 -6.96 7.20 -7.27
C GLY A 307 -6.05 7.34 -8.48
N SER A 308 -6.51 8.04 -9.52
CA SER A 308 -5.64 8.43 -10.63
C SER A 308 -4.50 9.33 -10.16
N GLY A 309 -4.81 10.29 -9.26
CA GLY A 309 -3.82 11.13 -8.60
C GLY A 309 -2.87 10.35 -7.67
N PHE A 310 -3.42 9.37 -6.94
CA PHE A 310 -2.66 8.45 -6.07
C PHE A 310 -1.57 7.70 -6.85
N GLY A 311 -1.95 7.03 -7.95
CA GLY A 311 -1.00 6.28 -8.77
C GLY A 311 0.03 7.15 -9.47
N ALA A 312 -0.39 8.27 -10.07
CA ALA A 312 0.50 9.20 -10.74
C ALA A 312 1.45 9.90 -9.74
N GLY A 313 0.94 10.33 -8.57
CA GLY A 313 1.71 10.96 -7.51
C GLY A 313 2.81 10.05 -6.97
N PHE A 314 2.47 8.81 -6.62
CA PHE A 314 3.45 7.81 -6.18
C PHE A 314 4.51 7.51 -7.24
N LEU A 315 4.09 7.22 -8.48
CA LEU A 315 5.03 6.96 -9.58
C LEU A 315 5.97 8.14 -9.83
N GLY A 316 5.42 9.37 -9.83
CA GLY A 316 6.18 10.59 -10.02
C GLY A 316 7.18 10.84 -8.90
N ALA A 317 6.78 10.64 -7.63
CA ALA A 317 7.64 10.81 -6.47
C ALA A 317 8.84 9.84 -6.49
N VAL A 318 8.57 8.55 -6.63
CA VAL A 318 9.62 7.51 -6.69
C VAL A 318 10.60 7.77 -7.85
N ARG A 319 10.08 8.07 -9.05
CA ARG A 319 10.92 8.29 -10.24
C ARG A 319 11.66 9.63 -10.23
N SER A 320 11.25 10.58 -9.41
CA SER A 320 11.96 11.83 -9.22
C SER A 320 13.17 11.70 -8.27
N VAL A 321 13.12 10.75 -7.34
CA VAL A 321 14.08 10.62 -6.24
C VAL A 321 15.08 9.47 -6.48
N VAL A 322 14.59 8.28 -6.77
CA VAL A 322 15.40 7.05 -6.80
C VAL A 322 16.53 7.06 -7.84
N PRO A 323 16.34 7.59 -9.06
CA PRO A 323 17.42 7.61 -10.06
C PRO A 323 18.61 8.51 -9.71
N LEU A 324 18.47 9.39 -8.72
CA LEU A 324 19.53 10.29 -8.26
C LEU A 324 20.53 9.60 -7.34
N ALA A 325 20.20 8.45 -6.78
CA ALA A 325 21.10 7.69 -5.91
C ALA A 325 22.05 6.80 -6.72
N LEU A 326 23.30 6.76 -6.30
CA LEU A 326 24.28 5.81 -6.80
C LEU A 326 23.87 4.37 -6.42
N PRO A 327 24.33 3.34 -7.12
CA PRO A 327 23.90 1.95 -6.85
C PRO A 327 24.02 1.51 -5.37
N HIS A 328 25.11 1.92 -4.70
CA HIS A 328 25.35 1.59 -3.28
C HIS A 328 24.54 2.44 -2.29
N GLU A 329 23.98 3.58 -2.71
CA GLU A 329 23.15 4.48 -1.89
C GLU A 329 21.67 4.17 -1.97
N ARG A 330 21.23 3.41 -3.00
CA ARG A 330 19.81 3.19 -3.31
C ARG A 330 19.05 2.52 -2.17
N ALA A 331 19.67 1.57 -1.49
CA ALA A 331 19.02 0.88 -0.38
C ALA A 331 18.71 1.86 0.76
N GLY A 332 19.68 2.69 1.17
CA GLY A 332 19.50 3.70 2.22
C GLY A 332 18.46 4.77 1.86
N LEU A 333 18.46 5.23 0.60
CA LEU A 333 17.48 6.20 0.11
C LEU A 333 16.06 5.61 0.08
N MET A 334 15.90 4.39 -0.39
CA MET A 334 14.60 3.72 -0.40
C MET A 334 14.07 3.47 1.01
N SER A 335 14.94 3.08 1.94
CA SER A 335 14.57 2.95 3.36
C SER A 335 14.07 4.28 3.92
N ALA A 336 14.78 5.39 3.69
CA ALA A 336 14.36 6.72 4.13
C ALA A 336 13.03 7.14 3.47
N PHE A 337 12.87 6.89 2.19
CA PHE A 337 11.61 7.16 1.46
C PHE A 337 10.45 6.38 2.07
N TYR A 338 10.59 5.07 2.28
CA TYR A 338 9.53 4.26 2.88
C TYR A 338 9.23 4.63 4.33
N VAL A 339 10.22 5.05 5.13
CA VAL A 339 9.94 5.57 6.48
C VAL A 339 8.98 6.75 6.41
N LEU A 340 9.25 7.73 5.54
CA LEU A 340 8.38 8.90 5.37
C LEU A 340 6.99 8.49 4.87
N SER A 341 6.92 7.61 3.89
CA SER A 341 5.68 7.13 3.28
C SER A 341 4.82 6.35 4.28
N TYR A 342 5.37 5.39 5.02
CA TYR A 342 4.60 4.60 6.00
C TYR A 342 4.22 5.39 7.25
N LEU A 343 5.04 6.36 7.67
CA LEU A 343 4.63 7.31 8.72
C LEU A 343 3.46 8.18 8.23
N ALA A 344 3.49 8.64 6.98
CA ALA A 344 2.39 9.37 6.36
C ALA A 344 1.12 8.50 6.18
N PHE A 345 1.28 7.21 5.98
CA PHE A 345 0.18 6.25 5.90
C PHE A 345 -0.49 6.00 7.25
N CYS A 346 0.29 5.99 8.32
CA CYS A 346 -0.14 5.58 9.66
C CYS A 346 -0.54 6.77 10.54
N LEU A 347 0.34 7.77 10.73
CA LEU A 347 0.16 8.83 11.72
C LEU A 347 -1.07 9.72 11.46
N PRO A 348 -1.33 10.19 10.21
CA PRO A 348 -2.52 10.96 9.93
C PRO A 348 -3.82 10.16 10.13
N ALA A 349 -3.81 8.85 9.80
CA ALA A 349 -4.98 7.99 10.01
C ALA A 349 -5.26 7.77 11.52
N LEU A 350 -4.21 7.55 12.33
CA LEU A 350 -4.33 7.47 13.79
C LEU A 350 -4.87 8.77 14.38
N LEU A 351 -4.37 9.91 13.91
CA LEU A 351 -4.85 11.22 14.35
C LEU A 351 -6.32 11.41 13.97
N ALA A 352 -6.69 11.13 12.72
CA ALA A 352 -8.08 11.20 12.25
C ALA A 352 -9.01 10.33 13.09
N GLY A 353 -8.65 9.06 13.34
CA GLY A 353 -9.47 8.15 14.16
C GLY A 353 -9.70 8.67 15.58
N ASN A 354 -8.73 9.33 16.19
CA ASN A 354 -8.90 9.96 17.52
C ASN A 354 -9.74 11.23 17.46
N LEU A 355 -9.57 12.07 16.44
CA LEU A 355 -10.32 13.31 16.26
C LEU A 355 -11.82 13.05 16.01
N THR A 356 -12.18 11.89 15.45
CA THR A 356 -13.60 11.53 15.26
C THR A 356 -14.40 11.52 16.57
N ARG A 357 -13.76 11.29 17.72
CA ARG A 357 -14.43 11.32 19.04
C ARG A 357 -14.89 12.71 19.41
N SER A 358 -14.11 13.73 19.08
CA SER A 358 -14.36 15.12 19.49
C SER A 358 -15.16 15.90 18.45
N PHE A 359 -14.91 15.64 17.16
CA PHE A 359 -15.47 16.44 16.07
C PHE A 359 -16.47 15.67 15.19
N GLY A 360 -16.57 14.35 15.35
CA GLY A 360 -17.33 13.50 14.45
C GLY A 360 -16.57 13.16 13.16
N LEU A 361 -17.05 12.14 12.44
CA LEU A 361 -16.34 11.60 11.29
C LEU A 361 -16.32 12.56 10.09
N ILE A 362 -17.44 13.26 9.82
CA ILE A 362 -17.57 14.19 8.68
C ILE A 362 -16.64 15.40 8.87
N ALA A 363 -16.69 16.10 10.00
CA ALA A 363 -15.84 17.26 10.24
C ALA A 363 -14.34 16.89 10.29
N THR A 364 -14.02 15.71 10.83
CA THR A 364 -12.64 15.17 10.78
C THR A 364 -12.20 14.95 9.33
N THR A 365 -13.09 14.42 8.47
CA THR A 365 -12.80 14.22 7.05
C THR A 365 -12.59 15.53 6.32
N ASP A 366 -13.37 16.58 6.64
CA ASP A 366 -13.20 17.92 6.06
C ASP A 366 -11.82 18.50 6.36
N GLY A 367 -11.42 18.46 7.65
CA GLY A 367 -10.07 18.89 8.05
C GLY A 367 -8.95 18.06 7.42
N TYR A 368 -9.13 16.75 7.38
CA TYR A 368 -8.19 15.84 6.75
C TYR A 368 -8.02 16.10 5.25
N GLY A 369 -9.14 16.21 4.52
CA GLY A 369 -9.15 16.50 3.10
C GLY A 369 -8.56 17.88 2.78
N ALA A 370 -8.85 18.89 3.59
CA ALA A 370 -8.27 20.23 3.44
C ALA A 370 -6.73 20.19 3.53
N VAL A 371 -6.18 19.43 4.50
CA VAL A 371 -4.72 19.26 4.63
C VAL A 371 -4.14 18.55 3.40
N LEU A 372 -4.78 17.49 2.88
CA LEU A 372 -4.31 16.81 1.68
C LEU A 372 -4.33 17.73 0.45
N ILE A 373 -5.36 18.54 0.29
CA ILE A 373 -5.46 19.54 -0.81
C ILE A 373 -4.32 20.56 -0.69
N VAL A 374 -4.07 21.10 0.51
CA VAL A 374 -2.99 22.08 0.75
C VAL A 374 -1.62 21.46 0.42
N LEU A 375 -1.36 20.23 0.85
CA LEU A 375 -0.11 19.53 0.54
C LEU A 375 0.05 19.32 -0.97
N ALA A 376 -0.99 18.84 -1.65
CA ALA A 376 -0.94 18.56 -3.09
C ALA A 376 -0.79 19.86 -3.92
N LEU A 377 -1.54 20.91 -3.61
CA LEU A 377 -1.44 22.22 -4.28
C LEU A 377 -0.14 22.93 -3.97
N GLY A 378 0.34 22.88 -2.72
CA GLY A 378 1.63 23.44 -2.32
C GLY A 378 2.78 22.82 -3.09
N ALA A 379 2.77 21.48 -3.23
CA ALA A 379 3.74 20.77 -4.05
C ALA A 379 3.63 21.16 -5.54
N LEU A 380 2.41 21.24 -6.08
CA LEU A 380 2.18 21.63 -7.47
C LEU A 380 2.75 23.02 -7.76
N ILE A 381 2.50 23.99 -6.89
CA ILE A 381 3.03 25.36 -7.00
C ILE A 381 4.58 25.35 -6.92
N GLY A 382 5.14 24.57 -5.98
CA GLY A 382 6.60 24.39 -5.85
C GLY A 382 7.25 23.83 -7.11
N LEU A 383 6.62 22.80 -7.70
CA LEU A 383 7.06 22.16 -8.94
C LEU A 383 6.89 23.06 -10.18
N MET A 384 5.89 23.94 -10.22
CA MET A 384 5.70 24.89 -11.34
C MET A 384 6.71 26.03 -11.32
N LYS A 385 7.15 26.47 -10.14
CA LYS A 385 8.16 27.54 -10.00
C LYS A 385 9.58 27.10 -10.37
N GLN A 386 9.81 25.79 -10.56
CA GLN A 386 11.10 25.31 -11.06
C GLN A 386 11.19 25.52 -12.56
N ALA A 387 12.16 26.35 -12.98
CA ALA A 387 12.52 26.44 -14.39
C ALA A 387 12.90 25.04 -14.92
N PRO A 388 12.50 24.70 -16.17
CA PRO A 388 12.91 23.42 -16.76
C PRO A 388 14.44 23.34 -16.69
N ALA A 389 14.95 22.27 -16.09
CA ALA A 389 16.38 21.99 -16.10
C ALA A 389 16.82 22.00 -17.56
N LYS A 390 17.71 22.94 -17.94
CA LYS A 390 18.30 22.94 -19.26
C LYS A 390 18.91 21.55 -19.46
N ALA A 391 18.41 20.83 -20.46
CA ALA A 391 18.96 19.54 -20.87
C ALA A 391 20.44 19.79 -21.23
N VAL A 392 21.33 19.41 -20.33
CA VAL A 392 22.75 19.34 -20.61
C VAL A 392 22.93 18.06 -21.41
N TYR A 393 22.78 18.18 -22.73
CA TYR A 393 23.28 17.18 -23.66
C TYR A 393 24.81 17.21 -23.55
N ARG A 394 25.40 16.23 -22.92
CA ARG A 394 26.77 15.78 -23.14
C ARG A 394 26.80 14.28 -23.33
#